data_0106497bbfa564d0a41399b779348cc2
#
_entry.id   0106497bbfa564d0a41399b779348cc2
#
_cell.length_a   1.000
_cell.length_b   1.000
_cell.length_c   1.000
_cell.angle_alpha   90.00
_cell.angle_beta   90.00
_cell.angle_gamma   90.00
#
_symmetry.space_group_name_H-M   'P 1'
#
loop_
_entity.id
_entity.type
_entity.pdbx_description
1 polymer ?
#
loop_
_entity_poly.entity_id
_entity_poly.type
_entity_poly.pdbx_seq_one_letter_code
_entity_poly.pdbx_strand_id
1 'polypeptide(L)'
;MSRKAYMILSILLVASFALTACGTPATAVPPAATEAPAQPAATTAPVQPAATEAPAQKVTINWWHISTKDPTLSDWQKMADDYMAAHPNVTIKITVLENEAFKTKLTTVMQSGEVPDIFQSWGGGVMNQQATAGLLKDITPDLDADGGAWRNTFAPGALAVYSYQGKNYGVPWDMGMVGWWYNKDLFAKAGIANPPTTWTEFLADVKALKAAGITPISLGEGDKWPGMHMWSYLATRIGGQAAFDAAASRTGSFTDPAYVQAGQKLQELMALKPFQAGYLGATHDEMQATFGNGKAAMELSGQWAPTVEAANSVDKKGVANMGLFNFPSVEGGAGDVSDVIGGGNGFAIGKNAPPEAIDFVKYLTSVPNQIVIAKDGSGIPVVKGAEAGLTDPNLLAVQKAATSAKYFQLYYDQYLPPAMGSALNDAVQTIFAGTATPEQAAQAIEDSAKENLK
;
A
#
# COMPACT_ATOMS: atom_id res chain seq x y z
N MET A 1 15.12 -2.37 -55.19
CA MET A 1 14.37 -3.58 -55.69
C MET A 1 13.29 -3.87 -54.67
N SER A 2 12.06 -3.97 -55.15
CA SER A 2 10.82 -3.77 -54.41
C SER A 2 10.34 -4.97 -53.59
N ARG A 3 9.66 -4.68 -52.48
CA ARG A 3 9.01 -5.60 -51.52
C ARG A 3 7.95 -6.56 -52.10
N LYS A 4 7.82 -6.68 -53.43
CA LYS A 4 6.82 -7.53 -54.11
C LYS A 4 7.34 -8.92 -54.52
N ALA A 5 8.61 -9.25 -54.33
CA ALA A 5 9.21 -10.51 -54.77
C ALA A 5 9.15 -11.66 -53.74
N TYR A 6 8.80 -11.40 -52.48
CA TYR A 6 8.73 -12.46 -51.43
C TYR A 6 7.33 -13.05 -51.21
N MET A 7 6.31 -12.55 -51.90
CA MET A 7 4.91 -13.02 -51.65
C MET A 7 4.43 -14.09 -52.66
N ILE A 8 5.26 -14.52 -53.57
CA ILE A 8 4.89 -15.52 -54.61
C ILE A 8 5.53 -16.91 -54.37
N LEU A 9 6.47 -17.01 -53.45
CA LEU A 9 7.15 -18.29 -53.21
C LEU A 9 6.57 -19.13 -52.05
N SER A 10 5.51 -18.68 -51.41
CA SER A 10 4.89 -19.37 -50.23
C SER A 10 3.58 -20.08 -50.54
N ILE A 11 3.13 -20.10 -51.80
CA ILE A 11 1.81 -20.70 -52.19
C ILE A 11 1.96 -22.05 -52.90
N LEU A 12 3.15 -22.57 -53.14
CA LEU A 12 3.37 -23.79 -53.96
C LEU A 12 3.84 -25.05 -53.20
N LEU A 13 3.66 -25.13 -51.87
CA LEU A 13 4.11 -26.31 -51.09
C LEU A 13 3.02 -26.92 -50.17
N VAL A 14 1.73 -26.74 -50.49
CA VAL A 14 0.60 -27.38 -49.74
C VAL A 14 -0.38 -28.11 -50.65
N ALA A 15 0.05 -28.67 -51.78
CA ALA A 15 -0.83 -29.41 -52.63
C ALA A 15 -0.18 -30.77 -53.08
N SER A 16 0.09 -31.65 -52.15
CA SER A 16 0.45 -33.05 -52.48
C SER A 16 0.35 -33.91 -51.23
N PHE A 17 -0.84 -34.37 -50.87
CA PHE A 17 -1.08 -35.63 -50.13
C PHE A 17 -2.58 -35.79 -49.88
N ALA A 18 -3.31 -36.11 -50.91
CA ALA A 18 -4.62 -36.75 -50.82
C ALA A 18 -4.82 -37.60 -52.07
N LEU A 19 -4.81 -38.87 -51.87
CA LEU A 19 -5.54 -39.85 -52.70
C LEU A 19 -4.87 -41.22 -52.61
N THR A 20 -5.55 -42.13 -51.95
CA THR A 20 -5.72 -43.58 -52.23
C THR A 20 -6.17 -44.27 -50.97
N ALA A 21 -7.14 -45.11 -50.89
CA ALA A 21 -8.24 -45.52 -51.71
C ALA A 21 -9.08 -46.48 -50.84
N CYS A 22 -10.38 -46.50 -51.07
CA CYS A 22 -11.37 -47.39 -50.48
C CYS A 22 -11.12 -48.87 -50.81
N GLY A 23 -11.49 -49.77 -49.90
CA GLY A 23 -11.69 -51.20 -50.16
C GLY A 23 -12.38 -51.86 -48.99
N THR A 24 -13.69 -52.08 -49.08
CA THR A 24 -14.54 -52.91 -48.21
C THR A 24 -14.85 -54.27 -48.90
N PRO A 25 -15.62 -55.20 -48.28
CA PRO A 25 -15.20 -56.22 -47.29
C PRO A 25 -15.53 -57.62 -47.81
N ALA A 26 -15.07 -58.67 -47.17
CA ALA A 26 -15.62 -60.00 -47.32
C ALA A 26 -15.80 -60.69 -45.96
N THR A 27 -17.04 -61.05 -45.73
CA THR A 27 -17.55 -61.84 -44.62
C THR A 27 -17.09 -63.31 -44.75
N ALA A 28 -16.57 -63.93 -43.72
CA ALA A 28 -16.43 -65.37 -43.61
C ALA A 28 -16.80 -65.83 -42.18
N VAL A 29 -17.58 -66.94 -42.15
CA VAL A 29 -18.24 -67.61 -41.04
C VAL A 29 -17.24 -68.48 -40.25
N PRO A 30 -17.38 -68.63 -38.91
CA PRO A 30 -16.41 -69.33 -38.07
C PRO A 30 -16.58 -70.87 -38.02
N PRO A 31 -15.50 -71.62 -37.85
CA PRO A 31 -15.56 -73.01 -37.39
C PRO A 31 -15.39 -73.09 -35.87
N ALA A 32 -15.90 -74.24 -35.34
CA ALA A 32 -16.14 -74.59 -33.95
C ALA A 32 -14.90 -74.62 -33.04
N ALA A 33 -15.18 -74.44 -31.76
CA ALA A 33 -14.24 -74.37 -30.64
C ALA A 33 -13.53 -75.76 -30.43
N THR A 34 -12.20 -75.71 -30.23
CA THR A 34 -11.40 -76.75 -29.62
C THR A 34 -10.84 -76.21 -28.28
N GLU A 35 -10.99 -77.05 -27.24
CA GLU A 35 -10.54 -76.73 -25.88
C GLU A 35 -9.04 -76.40 -25.82
N ALA A 36 -8.68 -75.29 -25.14
CA ALA A 36 -7.30 -74.91 -24.88
C ALA A 36 -6.79 -75.48 -23.57
N PRO A 37 -5.51 -75.85 -23.48
CA PRO A 37 -4.89 -76.38 -22.27
C PRO A 37 -4.73 -75.28 -21.21
N ALA A 38 -4.78 -75.65 -19.94
CA ALA A 38 -4.68 -74.80 -18.77
C ALA A 38 -3.39 -73.95 -18.79
N GLN A 39 -3.57 -72.65 -18.62
CA GLN A 39 -2.53 -71.61 -18.52
C GLN A 39 -1.81 -71.71 -17.15
N PRO A 40 -0.47 -71.67 -17.09
CA PRO A 40 0.24 -71.61 -15.81
C PRO A 40 -0.05 -70.29 -15.08
N ALA A 41 -0.09 -70.41 -13.76
CA ALA A 41 -0.34 -69.26 -12.84
C ALA A 41 0.58 -68.06 -13.13
N ALA A 42 -0.01 -66.87 -13.26
CA ALA A 42 0.69 -65.66 -13.47
C ALA A 42 1.64 -65.34 -12.29
N THR A 43 2.93 -65.27 -12.58
CA THR A 43 3.95 -64.80 -11.67
C THR A 43 3.67 -63.34 -11.42
N THR A 44 3.46 -62.94 -10.16
CA THR A 44 3.30 -61.54 -9.74
C THR A 44 4.49 -60.72 -10.21
N ALA A 45 4.24 -59.70 -11.03
CA ALA A 45 5.24 -58.73 -11.43
C ALA A 45 5.85 -58.07 -10.20
N PRO A 46 7.16 -57.77 -10.18
CA PRO A 46 7.76 -57.02 -9.08
C PRO A 46 7.06 -55.67 -8.96
N VAL A 47 6.61 -55.32 -7.75
CA VAL A 47 6.13 -53.98 -7.42
C VAL A 47 7.30 -53.03 -7.66
N GLN A 48 7.16 -52.16 -8.67
CA GLN A 48 8.13 -51.13 -8.95
C GLN A 48 8.16 -50.19 -7.72
N PRO A 49 9.32 -49.91 -7.11
CA PRO A 49 9.39 -48.98 -6.02
C PRO A 49 8.79 -47.65 -6.48
N ALA A 50 7.91 -47.05 -5.66
CA ALA A 50 7.41 -45.71 -5.89
C ALA A 50 8.60 -44.78 -6.14
N ALA A 51 8.56 -44.05 -7.24
CA ALA A 51 9.58 -43.07 -7.55
C ALA A 51 9.72 -42.14 -6.35
N THR A 52 10.88 -42.13 -5.71
CA THR A 52 11.22 -41.16 -4.68
C THR A 52 11.15 -39.80 -5.36
N GLU A 53 10.23 -38.94 -4.93
CA GLU A 53 10.18 -37.56 -5.42
C GLU A 53 11.55 -36.92 -5.25
N ALA A 54 12.05 -36.31 -6.33
CA ALA A 54 13.30 -35.57 -6.26
C ALA A 54 13.19 -34.53 -5.16
N PRO A 55 14.26 -34.32 -4.35
CA PRO A 55 14.20 -33.28 -3.28
C PRO A 55 13.83 -31.94 -3.91
N ALA A 56 12.81 -31.29 -3.34
CA ALA A 56 12.34 -29.98 -3.80
C ALA A 56 13.52 -29.01 -3.85
N GLN A 57 13.62 -28.26 -4.95
CA GLN A 57 14.70 -27.30 -5.15
C GLN A 57 14.65 -26.25 -4.04
N LYS A 58 15.81 -25.92 -3.44
CA LYS A 58 15.90 -24.86 -2.43
C LYS A 58 15.65 -23.51 -3.06
N VAL A 59 14.75 -22.73 -2.46
CA VAL A 59 14.34 -21.39 -2.89
C VAL A 59 14.66 -20.38 -1.79
N THR A 60 15.19 -19.23 -2.16
CA THR A 60 15.36 -18.09 -1.25
C THR A 60 14.44 -16.98 -1.70
N ILE A 61 13.65 -16.43 -0.78
CA ILE A 61 12.77 -15.27 -0.96
C ILE A 61 13.37 -14.10 -0.19
N ASN A 62 13.66 -12.99 -0.89
CA ASN A 62 14.11 -11.75 -0.28
C ASN A 62 12.90 -10.84 -0.07
N TRP A 63 12.55 -10.61 1.18
CA TRP A 63 11.42 -9.77 1.57
C TRP A 63 11.86 -8.51 2.29
N TRP A 64 11.46 -7.34 1.78
CA TRP A 64 11.79 -6.03 2.35
C TRP A 64 10.54 -5.34 2.89
N HIS A 65 10.56 -4.93 4.17
CA HIS A 65 9.46 -4.18 4.77
C HIS A 65 9.94 -3.07 5.70
N ILE A 66 8.99 -2.21 6.11
CA ILE A 66 9.25 -1.01 6.92
C ILE A 66 8.78 -1.14 8.37
N SER A 67 8.27 -2.28 8.76
CA SER A 67 7.79 -2.51 10.14
C SER A 67 8.99 -2.68 11.07
N THR A 68 9.45 -1.59 11.67
CA THR A 68 10.64 -1.54 12.54
C THR A 68 10.31 -1.71 14.02
N LYS A 69 9.03 -1.75 14.37
CA LYS A 69 8.54 -1.79 15.76
C LYS A 69 7.58 -2.96 16.00
N ASP A 70 7.56 -3.43 17.24
CA ASP A 70 6.56 -4.38 17.71
C ASP A 70 5.20 -3.68 17.88
N PRO A 71 4.10 -4.45 17.76
CA PRO A 71 4.05 -5.90 17.52
C PRO A 71 4.31 -6.33 16.07
N THR A 72 4.16 -5.45 15.09
CA THR A 72 4.19 -5.79 13.66
C THR A 72 5.51 -6.44 13.24
N LEU A 73 6.64 -5.99 13.79
CA LEU A 73 7.96 -6.58 13.51
C LEU A 73 8.01 -8.07 13.89
N SER A 74 7.59 -8.38 15.11
CA SER A 74 7.57 -9.76 15.63
C SER A 74 6.55 -10.63 14.91
N ASP A 75 5.38 -10.08 14.54
CA ASP A 75 4.34 -10.78 13.79
C ASP A 75 4.85 -11.24 12.43
N TRP A 76 5.49 -10.34 11.68
CA TRP A 76 6.06 -10.69 10.38
C TRP A 76 7.18 -11.72 10.49
N GLN A 77 8.06 -11.58 11.48
CA GLN A 77 9.12 -12.57 11.71
C GLN A 77 8.52 -13.93 12.04
N LYS A 78 7.55 -13.97 12.96
CA LYS A 78 6.88 -15.22 13.33
C LYS A 78 6.19 -15.89 12.14
N MET A 79 5.45 -15.12 11.34
CA MET A 79 4.79 -15.67 10.15
C MET A 79 5.80 -16.23 9.14
N ALA A 80 6.95 -15.58 8.97
CA ALA A 80 8.02 -16.10 8.12
C ALA A 80 8.62 -17.41 8.67
N ASP A 81 8.86 -17.47 9.98
CA ASP A 81 9.40 -18.68 10.63
C ASP A 81 8.42 -19.87 10.55
N ASP A 82 7.13 -19.61 10.81
CA ASP A 82 6.07 -20.62 10.69
C ASP A 82 5.93 -21.13 9.25
N TYR A 83 6.04 -20.24 8.26
CA TYR A 83 6.00 -20.63 6.85
C TYR A 83 7.21 -21.49 6.47
N MET A 84 8.41 -21.09 6.86
CA MET A 84 9.65 -21.86 6.61
C MET A 84 9.61 -23.24 7.29
N ALA A 85 9.04 -23.33 8.49
CA ALA A 85 8.87 -24.61 9.19
C ALA A 85 7.95 -25.57 8.41
N ALA A 86 6.90 -25.05 7.77
CA ALA A 86 5.99 -25.82 6.92
C ALA A 86 6.54 -26.10 5.50
N HIS A 87 7.53 -25.33 5.04
CA HIS A 87 8.11 -25.41 3.70
C HIS A 87 9.64 -25.49 3.77
N PRO A 88 10.22 -26.65 4.11
CA PRO A 88 11.66 -26.79 4.42
C PRO A 88 12.60 -26.55 3.23
N ASN A 89 12.07 -26.46 2.02
CA ASN A 89 12.80 -26.04 0.82
C ASN A 89 12.86 -24.53 0.65
N VAL A 90 12.09 -23.72 1.42
CA VAL A 90 12.03 -22.26 1.32
C VAL A 90 12.83 -21.61 2.43
N THR A 91 13.62 -20.60 2.08
CA THR A 91 14.31 -19.72 3.02
C THR A 91 13.83 -18.28 2.78
N ILE A 92 13.28 -17.63 3.80
CA ILE A 92 12.87 -16.22 3.73
C ILE A 92 13.95 -15.38 4.38
N LYS A 93 14.48 -14.42 3.62
CA LYS A 93 15.44 -13.40 4.10
C LYS A 93 14.74 -12.06 4.22
N ILE A 94 14.50 -11.65 5.47
CA ILE A 94 13.84 -10.38 5.77
C ILE A 94 14.90 -9.27 5.82
N THR A 95 14.63 -8.14 5.18
CA THR A 95 15.34 -6.88 5.33
C THR A 95 14.38 -5.84 5.87
N VAL A 96 14.60 -5.42 7.09
CA VAL A 96 13.82 -4.37 7.77
C VAL A 96 14.55 -3.05 7.61
N LEU A 97 13.84 -2.04 7.13
CA LEU A 97 14.37 -0.70 6.92
C LEU A 97 13.38 0.34 7.45
N GLU A 98 13.91 1.42 8.01
CA GLU A 98 13.11 2.60 8.29
C GLU A 98 12.56 3.18 6.98
N ASN A 99 11.41 3.89 7.03
CA ASN A 99 10.62 4.30 5.87
C ASN A 99 11.43 5.06 4.80
N GLU A 100 12.16 6.09 5.18
CA GLU A 100 12.92 6.90 4.21
C GLU A 100 14.16 6.16 3.70
N ALA A 101 14.82 5.38 4.56
CA ALA A 101 15.91 4.50 4.16
C ALA A 101 15.43 3.41 3.20
N PHE A 102 14.22 2.87 3.41
CA PHE A 102 13.59 1.91 2.50
C PHE A 102 13.36 2.52 1.12
N LYS A 103 12.71 3.70 1.03
CA LYS A 103 12.43 4.39 -0.23
C LYS A 103 13.71 4.64 -1.02
N THR A 104 14.75 5.14 -0.36
CA THR A 104 16.06 5.43 -0.96
C THR A 104 16.73 4.17 -1.48
N LYS A 105 16.79 3.12 -0.65
CA LYS A 105 17.46 1.87 -1.00
C LYS A 105 16.69 1.12 -2.10
N LEU A 106 15.35 1.09 -2.02
CA LEU A 106 14.51 0.46 -3.05
C LEU A 106 14.71 1.12 -4.41
N THR A 107 14.72 2.46 -4.46
CA THR A 107 14.99 3.21 -5.69
C THR A 107 16.33 2.83 -6.29
N THR A 108 17.37 2.71 -5.46
CA THR A 108 18.74 2.36 -5.91
C THR A 108 18.78 0.95 -6.51
N VAL A 109 18.24 -0.05 -5.84
CA VAL A 109 18.27 -1.44 -6.34
C VAL A 109 17.36 -1.63 -7.55
N MET A 110 16.27 -0.88 -7.65
CA MET A 110 15.42 -0.90 -8.84
C MET A 110 16.12 -0.33 -10.07
N GLN A 111 16.94 0.70 -9.91
CA GLN A 111 17.76 1.25 -11.00
C GLN A 111 18.80 0.22 -11.51
N SER A 112 19.33 -0.62 -10.64
CA SER A 112 20.24 -1.72 -11.05
C SER A 112 19.50 -2.95 -11.61
N GLY A 113 18.17 -2.99 -11.49
CA GLY A 113 17.35 -4.12 -11.88
C GLY A 113 17.31 -5.29 -10.87
N GLU A 114 17.91 -5.10 -9.70
CA GLU A 114 17.97 -6.06 -8.58
C GLU A 114 16.78 -5.84 -7.64
N VAL A 115 15.58 -6.19 -8.09
CA VAL A 115 14.34 -5.98 -7.34
C VAL A 115 14.19 -7.08 -6.30
N PRO A 116 13.86 -6.78 -5.02
CA PRO A 116 13.48 -7.80 -4.04
C PRO A 116 12.29 -8.62 -4.51
N ASP A 117 12.18 -9.87 -4.05
CA ASP A 117 11.08 -10.77 -4.47
C ASP A 117 9.73 -10.26 -3.94
N ILE A 118 9.72 -9.80 -2.69
CA ILE A 118 8.55 -9.18 -2.05
C ILE A 118 9.03 -7.89 -1.39
N PHE A 119 8.27 -6.81 -1.50
CA PHE A 119 8.60 -5.57 -0.82
C PHE A 119 7.37 -4.72 -0.49
N GLN A 120 7.52 -3.89 0.55
CA GLN A 120 6.53 -2.89 0.95
C GLN A 120 6.15 -2.00 -0.23
N SER A 121 4.85 -1.79 -0.42
CA SER A 121 4.31 -0.88 -1.43
C SER A 121 3.06 -0.20 -0.90
N TRP A 122 2.84 1.03 -1.33
CA TRP A 122 1.60 1.77 -1.09
C TRP A 122 0.71 1.80 -2.35
N GLY A 123 1.12 1.07 -3.41
CA GLY A 123 0.40 1.09 -4.69
C GLY A 123 0.54 2.41 -5.44
N GLY A 124 -0.51 2.79 -6.17
CA GLY A 124 -0.62 4.10 -6.82
C GLY A 124 0.43 4.39 -7.88
N GLY A 125 0.76 5.67 -8.08
CA GLY A 125 1.66 6.15 -9.14
C GLY A 125 3.08 5.63 -9.02
N VAL A 126 3.58 5.44 -7.80
CA VAL A 126 4.90 4.85 -7.54
C VAL A 126 4.97 3.42 -8.09
N MET A 127 3.99 2.58 -7.73
CA MET A 127 3.91 1.21 -8.24
C MET A 127 3.66 1.18 -9.76
N ASN A 128 2.83 2.08 -10.28
CA ASN A 128 2.55 2.17 -11.73
C ASN A 128 3.82 2.44 -12.53
N GLN A 129 4.69 3.33 -12.04
CA GLN A 129 5.98 3.59 -12.69
C GLN A 129 6.91 2.37 -12.64
N GLN A 130 6.95 1.65 -11.52
CA GLN A 130 7.72 0.41 -11.38
C GLN A 130 7.21 -0.68 -12.34
N ALA A 131 5.88 -0.81 -12.48
CA ALA A 131 5.24 -1.73 -13.42
C ALA A 131 5.58 -1.35 -14.89
N THR A 132 5.48 -0.06 -15.23
CA THR A 132 5.83 0.46 -16.56
C THR A 132 7.29 0.18 -16.92
N ALA A 133 8.19 0.26 -15.93
CA ALA A 133 9.61 -0.08 -16.09
C ALA A 133 9.89 -1.59 -16.17
N GLY A 134 8.85 -2.45 -16.09
CA GLY A 134 9.00 -3.90 -16.15
C GLY A 134 9.73 -4.49 -14.93
N LEU A 135 9.64 -3.83 -13.78
CA LEU A 135 10.29 -4.24 -12.53
C LEU A 135 9.40 -5.13 -11.64
N LEU A 136 8.10 -5.20 -11.95
CA LEU A 136 7.14 -5.95 -11.18
C LEU A 136 6.61 -7.16 -11.95
N LYS A 137 6.19 -8.18 -11.20
CA LYS A 137 5.53 -9.38 -11.72
C LYS A 137 4.03 -9.16 -11.79
N ASP A 138 3.43 -9.47 -12.94
CA ASP A 138 1.98 -9.53 -13.08
C ASP A 138 1.46 -10.78 -12.36
N ILE A 139 0.72 -10.56 -11.27
CA ILE A 139 0.12 -11.62 -10.44
C ILE A 139 -1.39 -11.78 -10.70
N THR A 140 -1.90 -11.17 -11.76
CA THR A 140 -3.31 -11.31 -12.15
C THR A 140 -3.71 -12.79 -12.32
N PRO A 141 -2.90 -13.64 -13.00
CA PRO A 141 -3.23 -15.06 -13.14
C PRO A 141 -3.31 -15.77 -11.78
N ASP A 142 -2.43 -15.44 -10.82
CA ASP A 142 -2.42 -16.04 -9.49
C ASP A 142 -3.63 -15.61 -8.65
N LEU A 143 -4.07 -14.35 -8.79
CA LEU A 143 -5.28 -13.83 -8.16
C LEU A 143 -6.55 -14.45 -8.74
N ASP A 144 -6.56 -14.74 -10.04
CA ASP A 144 -7.73 -15.26 -10.76
C ASP A 144 -7.78 -16.81 -10.78
N ALA A 145 -6.71 -17.46 -10.32
CA ALA A 145 -6.69 -18.92 -10.16
C ALA A 145 -7.85 -19.40 -9.26
N ASP A 146 -8.30 -20.63 -9.49
CA ASP A 146 -9.37 -21.29 -8.74
C ASP A 146 -10.67 -20.45 -8.70
N GLY A 147 -11.02 -19.81 -9.82
CA GLY A 147 -12.20 -18.95 -9.92
C GLY A 147 -12.08 -17.64 -9.17
N GLY A 148 -10.86 -17.17 -8.96
CA GLY A 148 -10.57 -15.92 -8.24
C GLY A 148 -10.63 -16.07 -6.71
N ALA A 149 -10.37 -17.27 -6.20
CA ALA A 149 -10.48 -17.54 -4.76
C ALA A 149 -9.66 -16.54 -3.93
N TRP A 150 -8.42 -16.28 -4.30
CA TRP A 150 -7.58 -15.30 -3.60
C TRP A 150 -8.04 -13.84 -3.82
N ARG A 151 -8.34 -13.45 -5.06
CA ARG A 151 -8.87 -12.12 -5.40
C ARG A 151 -10.09 -11.75 -4.55
N ASN A 152 -11.02 -12.70 -4.41
CA ASN A 152 -12.30 -12.51 -3.75
C ASN A 152 -12.18 -12.37 -2.22
N THR A 153 -11.02 -12.65 -1.63
CA THR A 153 -10.78 -12.39 -0.21
C THR A 153 -10.60 -10.91 0.09
N PHE A 154 -10.12 -10.11 -0.87
CA PHE A 154 -9.86 -8.70 -0.64
C PHE A 154 -11.10 -7.81 -0.81
N ALA A 155 -11.10 -6.68 -0.11
CA ALA A 155 -11.99 -5.57 -0.42
C ALA A 155 -11.62 -5.01 -1.80
N PRO A 156 -12.57 -4.89 -2.76
CA PRO A 156 -12.23 -4.51 -4.14
C PRO A 156 -11.51 -3.18 -4.27
N GLY A 157 -11.91 -2.15 -3.50
CA GLY A 157 -11.27 -0.84 -3.50
C GLY A 157 -9.82 -0.88 -3.03
N ALA A 158 -9.51 -1.71 -2.02
CA ALA A 158 -8.15 -1.87 -1.52
C ALA A 158 -7.26 -2.58 -2.55
N LEU A 159 -7.76 -3.65 -3.19
CA LEU A 159 -7.02 -4.36 -4.22
C LEU A 159 -6.79 -3.50 -5.48
N ALA A 160 -7.73 -2.62 -5.82
CA ALA A 160 -7.63 -1.74 -6.98
C ALA A 160 -6.42 -0.80 -6.92
N VAL A 161 -5.98 -0.41 -5.72
CA VAL A 161 -4.78 0.45 -5.52
C VAL A 161 -3.50 -0.24 -6.04
N TYR A 162 -3.49 -1.57 -6.10
CA TYR A 162 -2.38 -2.39 -6.60
C TYR A 162 -2.58 -2.86 -8.05
N SER A 163 -3.49 -2.21 -8.78
CA SER A 163 -3.79 -2.51 -10.17
C SER A 163 -3.34 -1.39 -11.10
N TYR A 164 -2.73 -1.75 -12.22
CA TYR A 164 -2.34 -0.81 -13.26
C TYR A 164 -2.56 -1.43 -14.64
N GLN A 165 -3.24 -0.71 -15.55
CA GLN A 165 -3.57 -1.16 -16.90
C GLN A 165 -4.22 -2.55 -16.95
N GLY A 166 -5.14 -2.82 -16.02
CA GLY A 166 -5.88 -4.08 -15.96
C GLY A 166 -5.12 -5.25 -15.35
N LYS A 167 -3.91 -5.05 -14.83
CA LYS A 167 -3.06 -6.05 -14.20
C LYS A 167 -2.81 -5.72 -12.74
N ASN A 168 -2.64 -6.76 -11.90
CA ASN A 168 -2.26 -6.59 -10.50
C ASN A 168 -0.77 -6.89 -10.31
N TYR A 169 -0.08 -6.04 -9.55
CA TYR A 169 1.35 -6.13 -9.28
C TYR A 169 1.68 -6.30 -7.79
N GLY A 170 0.65 -6.39 -6.98
CA GLY A 170 0.74 -6.58 -5.55
C GLY A 170 -0.64 -6.76 -4.92
N VAL A 171 -0.65 -6.88 -3.60
CA VAL A 171 -1.88 -7.01 -2.80
C VAL A 171 -1.79 -6.18 -1.52
N PRO A 172 -2.90 -5.60 -1.05
CA PRO A 172 -2.94 -4.89 0.22
C PRO A 172 -2.96 -5.86 1.40
N TRP A 173 -2.44 -5.42 2.57
CA TRP A 173 -2.67 -6.10 3.84
C TRP A 173 -3.38 -5.21 4.87
N ASP A 174 -3.33 -3.88 4.71
CA ASP A 174 -4.15 -2.95 5.48
C ASP A 174 -4.65 -1.78 4.61
N MET A 175 -5.61 -1.04 5.13
CA MET A 175 -6.04 0.24 4.56
C MET A 175 -6.70 1.10 5.64
N GLY A 176 -6.34 2.38 5.67
CA GLY A 176 -6.90 3.33 6.61
C GLY A 176 -6.82 4.76 6.10
N MET A 177 -6.98 5.71 7.00
CA MET A 177 -6.87 7.12 6.69
C MET A 177 -5.95 7.86 7.66
N VAL A 178 -5.47 9.02 7.24
CA VAL A 178 -4.85 10.01 8.11
C VAL A 178 -5.94 10.80 8.82
N GLY A 179 -5.81 10.94 10.13
CA GLY A 179 -6.71 11.74 10.96
C GLY A 179 -5.96 12.42 12.09
N TRP A 180 -6.64 13.30 12.80
CA TRP A 180 -6.10 13.94 13.98
C TRP A 180 -6.24 13.02 15.19
N TRP A 181 -5.12 12.47 15.66
CA TRP A 181 -5.02 11.77 16.93
C TRP A 181 -4.80 12.81 18.03
N TYR A 182 -5.53 12.69 19.15
CA TYR A 182 -5.45 13.70 20.21
C TYR A 182 -5.53 13.09 21.61
N ASN A 183 -4.87 13.73 22.54
CA ASN A 183 -4.87 13.41 23.96
C ASN A 183 -6.04 14.16 24.63
N LYS A 184 -7.11 13.41 25.00
CA LYS A 184 -8.32 13.94 25.63
C LYS A 184 -8.04 14.66 26.94
N ASP A 185 -7.06 14.20 27.71
CA ASP A 185 -6.71 14.81 29.02
C ASP A 185 -6.06 16.17 28.82
N LEU A 186 -5.21 16.33 27.79
CA LEU A 186 -4.61 17.61 27.45
C LEU A 186 -5.63 18.60 26.87
N PHE A 187 -6.59 18.13 26.08
CA PHE A 187 -7.71 18.93 25.61
C PHE A 187 -8.57 19.42 26.78
N ALA A 188 -8.96 18.51 27.69
CA ALA A 188 -9.72 18.87 28.90
C ALA A 188 -8.96 19.87 29.76
N LYS A 189 -7.63 19.71 29.95
CA LYS A 189 -6.77 20.65 30.68
C LYS A 189 -6.75 22.05 30.04
N ALA A 190 -6.87 22.13 28.71
CA ALA A 190 -6.96 23.40 27.98
C ALA A 190 -8.38 23.97 27.94
N GLY A 191 -9.38 23.31 28.55
CA GLY A 191 -10.79 23.71 28.52
C GLY A 191 -11.52 23.39 27.23
N ILE A 192 -10.96 22.53 26.38
CA ILE A 192 -11.56 22.10 25.11
C ILE A 192 -12.46 20.90 25.38
N ALA A 193 -13.76 21.09 25.24
CA ALA A 193 -14.75 20.04 25.55
C ALA A 193 -14.96 19.05 24.41
N ASN A 194 -14.84 19.47 23.15
CA ASN A 194 -15.07 18.66 21.97
C ASN A 194 -13.98 18.95 20.93
N PRO A 195 -13.61 17.97 20.10
CA PRO A 195 -12.74 18.21 18.95
C PRO A 195 -13.34 19.23 17.97
N PRO A 196 -12.49 20.01 17.26
CA PRO A 196 -12.93 21.02 16.32
C PRO A 196 -13.52 20.38 15.05
N THR A 197 -14.54 21.02 14.48
CA THR A 197 -15.20 20.61 13.24
C THR A 197 -14.89 21.52 12.06
N THR A 198 -14.44 22.75 12.37
CA THR A 198 -14.06 23.78 11.38
C THR A 198 -12.62 24.24 11.59
N TRP A 199 -12.03 24.82 10.54
CA TRP A 199 -10.66 25.35 10.61
C TRP A 199 -10.55 26.50 11.64
N THR A 200 -11.57 27.33 11.72
CA THR A 200 -11.63 28.41 12.73
C THR A 200 -11.62 27.85 14.16
N GLU A 201 -12.41 26.81 14.43
CA GLU A 201 -12.38 26.13 15.74
C GLU A 201 -11.04 25.49 16.01
N PHE A 202 -10.43 24.83 15.00
CA PHE A 202 -9.11 24.22 15.13
C PHE A 202 -8.03 25.22 15.53
N LEU A 203 -8.00 26.42 14.89
CA LEU A 203 -7.07 27.49 15.26
C LEU A 203 -7.36 28.04 16.66
N ALA A 204 -8.62 28.06 17.09
CA ALA A 204 -8.99 28.47 18.45
C ALA A 204 -8.48 27.46 19.49
N ASP A 205 -8.61 26.15 19.22
CA ASP A 205 -8.10 25.09 20.08
C ASP A 205 -6.57 25.11 20.19
N VAL A 206 -5.88 25.34 19.07
CA VAL A 206 -4.42 25.55 19.07
C VAL A 206 -4.03 26.71 20.00
N LYS A 207 -4.76 27.83 19.97
CA LYS A 207 -4.51 28.99 20.87
C LYS A 207 -4.79 28.61 22.32
N ALA A 208 -5.88 27.89 22.61
CA ALA A 208 -6.24 27.45 23.96
C ALA A 208 -5.20 26.50 24.55
N LEU A 209 -4.72 25.52 23.79
CA LEU A 209 -3.64 24.62 24.19
C LEU A 209 -2.37 25.40 24.53
N LYS A 210 -1.97 26.34 23.69
CA LYS A 210 -0.81 27.19 23.95
C LYS A 210 -0.97 28.04 25.20
N ALA A 211 -2.14 28.65 25.41
CA ALA A 211 -2.44 29.44 26.61
C ALA A 211 -2.35 28.59 27.90
N ALA A 212 -2.68 27.29 27.80
CA ALA A 212 -2.52 26.32 28.88
C ALA A 212 -1.06 25.80 29.06
N GLY A 213 -0.11 26.31 28.26
CA GLY A 213 1.29 25.87 28.28
C GLY A 213 1.53 24.48 27.70
N ILE A 214 0.63 24.03 26.82
CA ILE A 214 0.67 22.71 26.16
C ILE A 214 1.16 22.92 24.72
N THR A 215 2.10 22.09 24.24
CA THR A 215 2.45 22.02 22.82
C THR A 215 1.25 21.49 22.05
N PRO A 216 0.66 22.26 21.10
CA PRO A 216 -0.56 21.82 20.42
C PRO A 216 -0.34 20.59 19.53
N ILE A 217 0.69 20.60 18.68
CA ILE A 217 0.86 19.61 17.63
C ILE A 217 2.27 19.06 17.66
N SER A 218 2.39 17.74 17.54
CA SER A 218 3.65 17.05 17.22
C SER A 218 3.79 16.93 15.71
N LEU A 219 4.96 17.25 15.15
CA LEU A 219 5.26 17.17 13.72
C LEU A 219 6.69 16.71 13.49
N GLY A 220 6.88 15.78 12.56
CA GLY A 220 8.16 15.24 12.10
C GLY A 220 8.45 15.69 10.67
N GLU A 221 8.79 16.98 10.49
CA GLU A 221 8.96 17.57 9.15
C GLU A 221 10.32 17.27 8.51
N GLY A 222 11.22 16.62 9.24
CA GLY A 222 12.45 16.07 8.69
C GLY A 222 12.19 15.03 7.61
N ASP A 223 11.12 14.25 7.77
CA ASP A 223 10.68 13.25 6.79
C ASP A 223 9.72 13.82 5.72
N LYS A 224 9.30 15.08 5.84
CA LYS A 224 8.50 15.90 4.89
C LYS A 224 7.05 15.43 4.69
N TRP A 225 6.83 14.14 4.49
CA TRP A 225 5.48 13.60 4.24
C TRP A 225 4.47 13.84 5.39
N PRO A 226 4.84 13.93 6.68
CA PRO A 226 3.85 14.25 7.72
C PRO A 226 3.23 15.65 7.54
N GLY A 227 4.05 16.64 7.17
CA GLY A 227 3.54 17.97 6.84
C GLY A 227 2.77 18.03 5.52
N MET A 228 3.19 17.24 4.54
CA MET A 228 2.46 17.11 3.27
C MET A 228 1.01 16.66 3.50
N HIS A 229 0.76 15.73 4.42
CA HIS A 229 -0.61 15.33 4.76
C HIS A 229 -1.48 16.52 5.19
N MET A 230 -0.93 17.44 5.99
CA MET A 230 -1.65 18.61 6.46
C MET A 230 -2.01 19.54 5.29
N TRP A 231 -1.06 19.83 4.43
CA TRP A 231 -1.29 20.64 3.24
C TRP A 231 -2.29 19.98 2.27
N SER A 232 -2.17 18.69 2.05
CA SER A 232 -3.07 17.92 1.16
C SER A 232 -4.50 17.94 1.68
N TYR A 233 -4.70 17.80 2.99
CA TYR A 233 -6.03 17.94 3.58
C TYR A 233 -6.61 19.33 3.39
N LEU A 234 -5.81 20.39 3.60
CA LEU A 234 -6.25 21.77 3.34
C LEU A 234 -6.64 21.94 1.87
N ALA A 235 -5.83 21.43 0.93
CA ALA A 235 -6.15 21.47 -0.50
C ALA A 235 -7.45 20.72 -0.81
N THR A 236 -7.65 19.52 -0.22
CA THR A 236 -8.87 18.73 -0.39
C THR A 236 -10.08 19.43 0.23
N ARG A 237 -9.96 20.04 1.41
CA ARG A 237 -11.06 20.80 2.03
C ARG A 237 -11.46 22.04 1.23
N ILE A 238 -10.49 22.71 0.61
CA ILE A 238 -10.74 23.93 -0.16
C ILE A 238 -11.26 23.60 -1.57
N GLY A 239 -10.59 22.70 -2.29
CA GLY A 239 -10.85 22.43 -3.70
C GLY A 239 -11.74 21.22 -3.98
N GLY A 240 -11.93 20.33 -3.01
CA GLY A 240 -12.63 19.06 -3.19
C GLY A 240 -11.89 18.11 -4.17
N GLN A 241 -12.54 17.00 -4.48
CA GLN A 241 -12.05 16.02 -5.45
C GLN A 241 -11.77 16.65 -6.82
N ALA A 242 -12.68 17.51 -7.29
CA ALA A 242 -12.60 18.08 -8.63
C ALA A 242 -11.31 18.87 -8.88
N ALA A 243 -10.78 19.58 -7.87
CA ALA A 243 -9.53 20.31 -8.01
C ALA A 243 -8.34 19.34 -8.19
N PHE A 244 -8.31 18.26 -7.40
CA PHE A 244 -7.25 17.26 -7.53
C PHE A 244 -7.30 16.54 -8.88
N ASP A 245 -8.48 16.07 -9.29
CA ASP A 245 -8.68 15.38 -10.57
C ASP A 245 -8.27 16.28 -11.76
N ALA A 246 -8.62 17.57 -11.71
CA ALA A 246 -8.25 18.53 -12.75
C ALA A 246 -6.72 18.75 -12.81
N ALA A 247 -6.07 18.95 -11.68
CA ALA A 247 -4.61 19.15 -11.64
C ALA A 247 -3.85 17.89 -12.06
N ALA A 248 -4.26 16.71 -11.56
CA ALA A 248 -3.64 15.42 -11.86
C ALA A 248 -3.83 15.00 -13.34
N SER A 249 -4.99 15.31 -13.96
CA SER A 249 -5.28 15.05 -15.39
C SER A 249 -4.79 16.16 -16.32
N ARG A 250 -4.15 17.21 -15.81
CA ARG A 250 -3.65 18.37 -16.57
C ARG A 250 -4.74 19.20 -17.26
N THR A 251 -5.98 19.11 -16.80
CA THR A 251 -7.08 20.02 -17.19
C THR A 251 -7.16 21.27 -16.30
N GLY A 252 -6.49 21.23 -15.15
CA GLY A 252 -6.21 22.30 -14.20
C GLY A 252 -4.72 22.34 -13.87
N SER A 253 -4.36 23.04 -12.79
CA SER A 253 -2.99 23.30 -12.37
C SER A 253 -2.83 23.17 -10.86
N PHE A 254 -1.65 22.77 -10.39
CA PHE A 254 -1.30 22.87 -8.96
C PHE A 254 -1.03 24.32 -8.50
N THR A 255 -1.18 25.31 -9.39
CA THR A 255 -1.21 26.73 -9.06
C THR A 255 -2.64 27.31 -8.94
N ASP A 256 -3.67 26.47 -9.13
CA ASP A 256 -5.06 26.90 -8.97
C ASP A 256 -5.33 27.35 -7.54
N PRO A 257 -6.33 28.23 -7.32
CA PRO A 257 -6.56 28.88 -6.02
C PRO A 257 -6.62 27.94 -4.82
N ALA A 258 -7.11 26.70 -4.99
CA ALA A 258 -7.22 25.73 -3.89
C ALA A 258 -5.86 25.38 -3.27
N TYR A 259 -4.83 25.25 -4.08
CA TYR A 259 -3.49 24.85 -3.64
C TYR A 259 -2.73 26.01 -2.99
N VAL A 260 -2.86 27.21 -3.57
CA VAL A 260 -2.29 28.43 -2.99
C VAL A 260 -2.96 28.73 -1.63
N GLN A 261 -4.29 28.65 -1.56
CA GLN A 261 -5.03 28.86 -0.31
C GLN A 261 -4.70 27.79 0.74
N ALA A 262 -4.45 26.55 0.36
CA ALA A 262 -3.98 25.51 1.28
C ALA A 262 -2.66 25.92 1.95
N GLY A 263 -1.71 26.44 1.18
CA GLY A 263 -0.47 27.00 1.73
C GLY A 263 -0.69 28.21 2.63
N GLN A 264 -1.62 29.11 2.28
CA GLN A 264 -1.98 30.26 3.10
C GLN A 264 -2.61 29.84 4.43
N LYS A 265 -3.51 28.84 4.43
CA LYS A 265 -4.08 28.26 5.66
C LYS A 265 -3.02 27.58 6.54
N LEU A 266 -2.04 26.93 5.91
CA LEU A 266 -0.90 26.40 6.64
C LEU A 266 -0.08 27.52 7.30
N GLN A 267 0.14 28.64 6.63
CA GLN A 267 0.81 29.81 7.22
C GLN A 267 0.00 30.44 8.38
N GLU A 268 -1.34 30.49 8.30
CA GLU A 268 -2.19 30.89 9.44
C GLU A 268 -1.93 30.04 10.68
N LEU A 269 -1.84 28.72 10.52
CA LEU A 269 -1.51 27.80 11.59
C LEU A 269 -0.09 28.05 12.13
N MET A 270 0.89 28.17 11.25
CA MET A 270 2.29 28.38 11.61
C MET A 270 2.55 29.67 12.36
N ALA A 271 1.78 30.72 12.07
CA ALA A 271 1.84 31.98 12.79
C ALA A 271 1.54 31.81 14.30
N LEU A 272 0.80 30.77 14.67
CA LEU A 272 0.51 30.39 16.06
C LEU A 272 1.67 29.64 16.72
N LYS A 273 2.70 29.23 15.97
CA LYS A 273 3.83 28.40 16.45
C LYS A 273 3.32 27.15 17.19
N PRO A 274 2.59 26.26 16.51
CA PRO A 274 1.85 25.15 17.15
C PRO A 274 2.72 23.95 17.47
N PHE A 275 3.91 23.83 16.86
CA PHE A 275 4.75 22.63 16.89
C PHE A 275 5.78 22.66 18.02
N GLN A 276 6.28 21.46 18.39
CA GLN A 276 7.42 21.31 19.27
C GLN A 276 8.69 21.96 18.68
N ALA A 277 9.64 22.32 19.54
CA ALA A 277 10.94 22.81 19.09
C ALA A 277 11.66 21.73 18.23
N GLY A 278 12.31 22.16 17.15
CA GLY A 278 13.08 21.28 16.28
C GLY A 278 12.24 20.46 15.28
N TYR A 279 10.96 20.68 15.14
CA TYR A 279 10.05 19.91 14.29
C TYR A 279 10.51 19.82 12.82
N LEU A 280 11.22 20.84 12.30
CA LEU A 280 11.72 20.83 10.91
C LEU A 280 12.78 19.76 10.64
N GLY A 281 13.48 19.31 11.65
CA GLY A 281 14.48 18.26 11.53
C GLY A 281 14.09 16.98 12.25
N ALA A 282 12.96 16.97 12.96
CA ALA A 282 12.47 15.79 13.64
C ALA A 282 11.97 14.74 12.63
N THR A 283 12.26 13.47 12.91
CA THR A 283 11.73 12.33 12.15
C THR A 283 10.30 12.02 12.55
N HIS A 284 9.62 11.18 11.77
CA HIS A 284 8.31 10.65 12.12
C HIS A 284 8.34 9.89 13.46
N ASP A 285 9.37 9.08 13.72
CA ASP A 285 9.52 8.37 14.99
C ASP A 285 9.64 9.35 16.19
N GLU A 286 10.35 10.47 16.04
CA GLU A 286 10.45 11.52 17.07
C GLU A 286 9.13 12.27 17.27
N MET A 287 8.36 12.49 16.19
CA MET A 287 7.00 13.01 16.25
C MET A 287 6.11 12.08 17.08
N GLN A 288 6.10 10.80 16.76
CA GLN A 288 5.33 9.77 17.47
C GLN A 288 5.74 9.65 18.93
N ALA A 289 7.06 9.68 19.22
CA ALA A 289 7.56 9.70 20.58
C ALA A 289 7.11 10.94 21.37
N THR A 290 7.05 12.10 20.70
CA THR A 290 6.61 13.35 21.34
C THR A 290 5.15 13.27 21.76
N PHE A 291 4.27 12.81 20.86
CA PHE A 291 2.84 12.63 21.16
C PHE A 291 2.63 11.47 22.14
N GLY A 292 3.20 10.30 21.90
CA GLY A 292 3.05 9.10 22.73
C GLY A 292 3.50 9.29 24.18
N ASN A 293 4.44 10.20 24.43
CA ASN A 293 4.83 10.61 25.80
C ASN A 293 3.97 11.75 26.39
N GLY A 294 2.88 12.15 25.73
CA GLY A 294 1.99 13.20 26.19
C GLY A 294 2.61 14.60 26.18
N LYS A 295 3.68 14.83 25.39
CA LYS A 295 4.37 16.13 25.28
C LYS A 295 3.72 17.06 24.26
N ALA A 296 2.83 16.57 23.41
CA ALA A 296 1.97 17.32 22.50
C ALA A 296 0.52 16.87 22.65
N ALA A 297 -0.42 17.74 22.33
CA ALA A 297 -1.84 17.46 22.49
C ALA A 297 -2.44 16.67 21.32
N MET A 298 -1.87 16.79 20.13
CA MET A 298 -2.35 16.08 18.93
C MET A 298 -1.25 15.89 17.90
N GLU A 299 -1.52 14.96 16.96
CA GLU A 299 -0.73 14.76 15.76
C GLU A 299 -1.63 14.38 14.59
N LEU A 300 -1.21 14.69 13.36
CA LEU A 300 -1.88 14.24 12.14
C LEU A 300 -1.15 13.01 11.62
N SER A 301 -1.77 11.83 11.74
CA SER A 301 -1.13 10.56 11.41
C SER A 301 -2.13 9.51 10.94
N GLY A 302 -1.66 8.42 10.38
CA GLY A 302 -2.48 7.34 9.86
C GLY A 302 -2.90 6.31 10.92
N GLN A 303 -3.52 5.21 10.46
CA GLN A 303 -4.00 4.10 11.30
C GLN A 303 -2.90 3.40 12.11
N TRP A 304 -1.65 3.57 11.73
CA TRP A 304 -0.49 3.01 12.46
C TRP A 304 -0.15 3.76 13.75
N ALA A 305 -0.70 4.98 13.95
CA ALA A 305 -0.32 5.85 15.05
C ALA A 305 -0.37 5.18 16.42
N PRO A 306 -1.43 4.50 16.85
CA PRO A 306 -1.51 3.95 18.20
C PRO A 306 -0.38 2.99 18.55
N THR A 307 -0.02 2.09 17.64
CA THR A 307 1.05 1.11 17.88
C THR A 307 2.44 1.74 17.81
N VAL A 308 2.68 2.64 16.84
CA VAL A 308 3.98 3.31 16.67
C VAL A 308 4.23 4.30 17.80
N GLU A 309 3.22 5.05 18.25
CA GLU A 309 3.31 5.92 19.42
C GLU A 309 3.65 5.13 20.70
N ALA A 310 2.93 4.03 20.93
CA ALA A 310 3.22 3.17 22.06
C ALA A 310 4.66 2.64 21.99
N ALA A 311 5.08 2.13 20.85
CA ALA A 311 6.43 1.59 20.66
C ALA A 311 7.53 2.65 20.82
N ASN A 312 7.28 3.91 20.48
CA ASN A 312 8.22 5.03 20.62
C ASN A 312 8.12 5.75 21.99
N SER A 313 7.06 5.51 22.77
CA SER A 313 6.94 6.09 24.13
C SER A 313 7.90 5.43 25.13
N VAL A 314 8.21 6.16 26.22
CA VAL A 314 9.12 5.68 27.25
C VAL A 314 8.56 4.45 27.98
N ASP A 315 7.28 4.47 28.29
CA ASP A 315 6.59 3.38 29.02
C ASP A 315 6.03 2.29 28.10
N LYS A 316 6.18 2.43 26.79
CA LYS A 316 5.66 1.52 25.75
C LYS A 316 4.14 1.39 25.74
N LYS A 317 3.40 2.39 26.23
CA LYS A 317 1.94 2.39 26.30
C LYS A 317 1.29 3.45 25.44
N GLY A 318 2.03 4.52 25.09
CA GLY A 318 1.49 5.65 24.35
C GLY A 318 0.47 6.48 25.17
N VAL A 319 -0.41 7.18 24.48
CA VAL A 319 -1.43 8.03 25.10
C VAL A 319 -2.63 7.21 25.58
N ALA A 320 -2.80 7.08 26.88
CA ALA A 320 -3.85 6.23 27.49
C ALA A 320 -5.28 6.67 27.14
N ASN A 321 -5.55 7.98 27.10
CA ASN A 321 -6.86 8.55 26.79
C ASN A 321 -6.83 9.24 25.42
N MET A 322 -6.57 8.43 24.39
CA MET A 322 -6.49 8.91 23.01
C MET A 322 -7.86 8.97 22.35
N GLY A 323 -8.02 9.87 21.42
CA GLY A 323 -9.18 9.99 20.53
C GLY A 323 -8.76 10.31 19.11
N LEU A 324 -9.73 10.24 18.22
CA LEU A 324 -9.58 10.55 16.80
C LEU A 324 -10.65 11.53 16.37
N PHE A 325 -10.29 12.48 15.50
CA PHE A 325 -11.26 13.29 14.76
C PHE A 325 -10.80 13.52 13.31
N ASN A 326 -11.78 13.74 12.43
CA ASN A 326 -11.50 14.01 11.02
C ASN A 326 -10.85 15.39 10.87
N PHE A 327 -10.09 15.56 9.80
CA PHE A 327 -9.55 16.89 9.47
C PHE A 327 -10.72 17.89 9.34
N PRO A 328 -10.68 19.04 10.01
CA PRO A 328 -11.78 20.00 10.03
C PRO A 328 -12.14 20.51 8.64
N SER A 329 -13.39 20.93 8.46
CA SER A 329 -13.81 21.66 7.25
C SER A 329 -13.11 23.02 7.19
N VAL A 330 -12.83 23.49 5.97
CA VAL A 330 -12.40 24.88 5.73
C VAL A 330 -13.62 25.66 5.26
N GLU A 331 -13.95 26.73 5.96
CA GLU A 331 -15.15 27.53 5.69
C GLU A 331 -15.09 28.10 4.25
N GLY A 332 -16.14 27.89 3.48
CA GLY A 332 -16.21 28.28 2.07
C GLY A 332 -15.52 27.34 1.09
N GLY A 333 -14.90 26.27 1.57
CA GLY A 333 -14.31 25.25 0.71
C GLY A 333 -15.34 24.32 0.07
N ALA A 334 -14.96 23.67 -1.01
CA ALA A 334 -15.81 22.76 -1.78
C ALA A 334 -15.75 21.29 -1.29
N GLY A 335 -14.73 20.91 -0.50
CA GLY A 335 -14.57 19.57 0.03
C GLY A 335 -15.49 19.27 1.20
N ASP A 336 -15.92 18.02 1.31
CA ASP A 336 -16.75 17.53 2.41
C ASP A 336 -15.88 17.20 3.64
N VAL A 337 -16.43 17.37 4.84
CA VAL A 337 -15.73 17.00 6.09
C VAL A 337 -15.48 15.49 6.19
N SER A 338 -16.26 14.68 5.48
CA SER A 338 -16.06 13.22 5.41
C SER A 338 -15.02 12.79 4.39
N ASP A 339 -14.54 13.68 3.50
CA ASP A 339 -13.46 13.36 2.57
C ASP A 339 -12.19 13.00 3.34
N VAL A 340 -11.52 11.94 2.95
CA VAL A 340 -10.32 11.48 3.65
C VAL A 340 -9.13 11.37 2.70
N ILE A 341 -7.95 11.66 3.25
CA ILE A 341 -6.68 11.27 2.67
C ILE A 341 -6.24 10.02 3.39
N GLY A 342 -5.88 9.01 2.64
CA GLY A 342 -5.53 7.73 3.22
C GLY A 342 -4.76 6.84 2.25
N GLY A 343 -4.67 5.62 2.62
CA GLY A 343 -4.00 4.56 1.86
C GLY A 343 -3.80 3.36 2.76
N GLY A 344 -3.00 2.46 2.30
CA GLY A 344 -2.68 1.25 3.05
C GLY A 344 -1.32 0.73 2.67
N ASN A 345 -0.94 -0.31 3.36
CA ASN A 345 0.27 -1.04 3.12
C ASN A 345 -0.03 -2.32 2.34
N GLY A 346 0.90 -2.75 1.54
CA GLY A 346 0.79 -3.97 0.79
C GLY A 346 2.13 -4.54 0.38
N PHE A 347 2.05 -5.65 -0.33
CA PHE A 347 3.20 -6.38 -0.86
C PHE A 347 3.20 -6.24 -2.37
N ALA A 348 4.22 -5.60 -2.94
CA ALA A 348 4.51 -5.68 -4.37
C ALA A 348 5.42 -6.86 -4.65
N ILE A 349 5.26 -7.45 -5.84
CA ILE A 349 6.00 -8.64 -6.24
C ILE A 349 7.02 -8.27 -7.31
N GLY A 350 8.30 -8.54 -7.04
CA GLY A 350 9.39 -8.28 -7.97
C GLY A 350 9.34 -9.17 -9.21
N LYS A 351 9.80 -8.65 -10.34
CA LYS A 351 9.73 -9.33 -11.67
C LYS A 351 10.27 -10.74 -11.70
N ASN A 352 11.29 -11.04 -10.89
CA ASN A 352 11.98 -12.34 -10.87
C ASN A 352 11.55 -13.21 -9.68
N ALA A 353 10.55 -12.78 -8.90
CA ALA A 353 10.08 -13.51 -7.72
C ALA A 353 9.67 -14.94 -8.08
N PRO A 354 10.14 -15.95 -7.32
CA PRO A 354 9.76 -17.34 -7.53
C PRO A 354 8.28 -17.56 -7.17
N PRO A 355 7.65 -18.64 -7.67
CA PRO A 355 6.25 -18.94 -7.33
C PRO A 355 5.99 -19.02 -5.82
N GLU A 356 6.94 -19.54 -5.05
CA GLU A 356 6.87 -19.63 -3.59
C GLU A 356 6.74 -18.26 -2.90
N ALA A 357 7.22 -17.20 -3.53
CA ALA A 357 7.02 -15.84 -3.02
C ALA A 357 5.54 -15.43 -3.07
N ILE A 358 4.82 -15.82 -4.11
CA ILE A 358 3.38 -15.56 -4.22
C ILE A 358 2.62 -16.40 -3.19
N ASP A 359 3.00 -17.68 -3.01
CA ASP A 359 2.37 -18.55 -2.01
C ASP A 359 2.62 -18.04 -0.59
N PHE A 360 3.82 -17.51 -0.31
CA PHE A 360 4.09 -16.83 0.97
C PHE A 360 3.23 -15.58 1.16
N VAL A 361 3.03 -14.76 0.13
CA VAL A 361 2.12 -13.59 0.22
C VAL A 361 0.66 -14.02 0.41
N LYS A 362 0.21 -15.11 -0.23
CA LYS A 362 -1.11 -15.71 0.05
C LYS A 362 -1.23 -16.13 1.53
N TYR A 363 -0.17 -16.72 2.09
CA TYR A 363 -0.13 -17.08 3.50
C TYR A 363 -0.20 -15.84 4.41
N LEU A 364 0.61 -14.81 4.15
CA LEU A 364 0.58 -13.54 4.91
C LEU A 364 -0.80 -12.87 4.86
N THR A 365 -1.49 -12.95 3.72
CA THR A 365 -2.83 -12.36 3.51
C THR A 365 -3.97 -13.35 3.79
N SER A 366 -3.69 -14.48 4.44
CA SER A 366 -4.73 -15.40 4.89
C SER A 366 -5.54 -14.82 6.04
N VAL A 367 -6.81 -15.22 6.18
CA VAL A 367 -7.68 -14.73 7.27
C VAL A 367 -7.06 -14.92 8.65
N PRO A 368 -6.48 -16.07 9.03
CA PRO A 368 -5.84 -16.23 10.33
C PRO A 368 -4.73 -15.23 10.61
N ASN A 369 -3.83 -15.01 9.64
CA ASN A 369 -2.71 -14.09 9.80
C ASN A 369 -3.17 -12.63 9.84
N GLN A 370 -4.16 -12.27 9.04
CA GLN A 370 -4.74 -10.93 9.06
C GLN A 370 -5.53 -10.66 10.35
N ILE A 371 -6.11 -11.67 11.00
CA ILE A 371 -6.69 -11.53 12.34
C ILE A 371 -5.62 -11.21 13.39
N VAL A 372 -4.42 -11.79 13.31
CA VAL A 372 -3.30 -11.44 14.21
C VAL A 372 -2.97 -9.96 14.08
N ILE A 373 -2.70 -9.50 12.85
CA ILE A 373 -2.37 -8.09 12.55
C ILE A 373 -3.47 -7.12 13.06
N ALA A 374 -4.75 -7.49 12.87
CA ALA A 374 -5.86 -6.67 13.33
C ALA A 374 -5.97 -6.61 14.86
N LYS A 375 -5.79 -7.75 15.55
CA LYS A 375 -5.86 -7.85 17.02
C LYS A 375 -4.78 -7.05 17.72
N ASP A 376 -3.59 -7.04 17.14
CA ASP A 376 -2.43 -6.35 17.71
C ASP A 376 -2.42 -4.85 17.37
N GLY A 377 -3.45 -4.39 16.63
CA GLY A 377 -3.59 -2.98 16.23
C GLY A 377 -2.58 -2.54 15.19
N SER A 378 -1.92 -3.49 14.53
CA SER A 378 -0.87 -3.21 13.52
C SER A 378 -1.43 -2.72 12.19
N GLY A 379 -2.71 -2.96 11.91
CA GLY A 379 -3.38 -2.50 10.69
C GLY A 379 -4.89 -2.75 10.70
N ILE A 380 -5.57 -2.11 9.77
CA ILE A 380 -7.00 -2.31 9.52
C ILE A 380 -7.13 -3.31 8.38
N PRO A 381 -7.65 -4.53 8.64
CA PRO A 381 -7.62 -5.61 7.68
C PRO A 381 -8.50 -5.30 6.45
N VAL A 382 -8.02 -5.70 5.29
CA VAL A 382 -8.73 -5.60 4.00
C VAL A 382 -9.13 -6.96 3.46
N VAL A 383 -8.84 -8.01 4.21
CA VAL A 383 -9.22 -9.40 3.91
C VAL A 383 -10.53 -9.71 4.63
N LYS A 384 -11.54 -10.11 3.87
CA LYS A 384 -12.88 -10.46 4.38
C LYS A 384 -12.79 -11.59 5.41
N GLY A 385 -13.45 -11.41 6.53
CA GLY A 385 -13.42 -12.32 7.68
C GLY A 385 -12.32 -12.00 8.70
N ALA A 386 -11.35 -11.17 8.36
CA ALA A 386 -10.30 -10.74 9.28
C ALA A 386 -10.72 -9.54 10.15
N GLU A 387 -11.79 -8.85 9.79
CA GLU A 387 -12.39 -7.74 10.56
C GLU A 387 -12.81 -8.16 11.96
N ALA A 388 -13.07 -9.45 12.19
CA ALA A 388 -13.34 -10.01 13.51
C ALA A 388 -12.17 -9.82 14.51
N GLY A 389 -10.95 -9.59 14.02
CA GLY A 389 -9.78 -9.26 14.83
C GLY A 389 -9.72 -7.80 15.27
N LEU A 390 -10.38 -6.89 14.57
CA LEU A 390 -10.31 -5.46 14.83
C LEU A 390 -11.21 -5.08 16.02
N THR A 391 -10.60 -4.84 17.17
CA THR A 391 -11.33 -4.55 18.42
C THR A 391 -11.00 -3.18 19.01
N ASP A 392 -9.92 -2.54 18.58
CA ASP A 392 -9.56 -1.20 19.04
C ASP A 392 -10.59 -0.16 18.59
N PRO A 393 -11.20 0.61 19.51
CA PRO A 393 -12.28 1.55 19.19
C PRO A 393 -11.82 2.70 18.29
N ASN A 394 -10.56 3.11 18.36
CA ASN A 394 -10.02 4.17 17.52
C ASN A 394 -9.78 3.66 16.09
N LEU A 395 -9.25 2.43 15.93
CA LEU A 395 -9.09 1.82 14.61
C LEU A 395 -10.43 1.49 13.95
N LEU A 396 -11.44 1.08 14.74
CA LEU A 396 -12.81 0.96 14.25
C LEU A 396 -13.38 2.31 13.79
N ALA A 397 -13.05 3.41 14.47
CA ALA A 397 -13.42 4.75 14.03
C ALA A 397 -12.73 5.15 12.72
N VAL A 398 -11.43 4.83 12.56
CA VAL A 398 -10.70 5.01 11.30
C VAL A 398 -11.36 4.22 10.16
N GLN A 399 -11.62 2.92 10.37
CA GLN A 399 -12.28 2.07 9.38
C GLN A 399 -13.63 2.64 8.96
N LYS A 400 -14.45 3.04 9.94
CA LYS A 400 -15.75 3.66 9.68
C LYS A 400 -15.60 4.95 8.88
N ALA A 401 -14.70 5.85 9.25
CA ALA A 401 -14.48 7.10 8.55
C ALA A 401 -14.00 6.86 7.09
N ALA A 402 -13.03 5.96 6.90
CA ALA A 402 -12.53 5.62 5.57
C ALA A 402 -13.59 4.97 4.66
N THR A 403 -14.45 4.10 5.21
CA THR A 403 -15.50 3.41 4.43
C THR A 403 -16.74 4.27 4.18
N SER A 404 -17.00 5.28 5.00
CA SER A 404 -18.13 6.20 4.84
C SER A 404 -17.74 7.52 4.17
N ALA A 405 -16.48 7.70 3.79
CA ALA A 405 -16.01 8.88 3.10
C ALA A 405 -16.72 9.07 1.76
N LYS A 406 -17.10 10.30 1.44
CA LYS A 406 -17.63 10.64 0.11
C LYS A 406 -16.53 10.59 -0.94
N TYR A 407 -15.33 10.98 -0.55
CA TYR A 407 -14.14 10.92 -1.37
C TYR A 407 -12.97 10.34 -0.56
N PHE A 408 -12.30 9.34 -1.12
CA PHE A 408 -11.08 8.76 -0.58
C PHE A 408 -9.93 9.06 -1.52
N GLN A 409 -9.01 9.90 -1.08
CA GLN A 409 -7.81 10.28 -1.82
C GLN A 409 -6.61 9.49 -1.32
N LEU A 410 -5.96 8.74 -2.21
CA LEU A 410 -4.66 8.13 -1.89
C LEU A 410 -3.64 9.23 -1.57
N TYR A 411 -2.73 9.00 -0.63
CA TYR A 411 -1.64 9.92 -0.29
C TYR A 411 -1.07 10.58 -1.54
N TYR A 412 -0.98 11.89 -1.57
CA TYR A 412 -0.60 12.62 -2.79
C TYR A 412 0.76 12.18 -3.34
N ASP A 413 1.75 11.98 -2.47
CA ASP A 413 3.09 11.54 -2.84
C ASP A 413 3.15 10.09 -3.36
N GLN A 414 2.14 9.27 -3.05
CA GLN A 414 2.04 7.89 -3.53
C GLN A 414 1.13 7.78 -4.77
N TYR A 415 0.10 8.63 -4.86
CA TYR A 415 -0.78 8.68 -6.03
C TYR A 415 -0.06 9.22 -7.26
N LEU A 416 0.77 10.26 -7.07
CA LEU A 416 1.52 10.92 -8.12
C LEU A 416 2.80 10.13 -8.47
N PRO A 417 3.38 10.34 -9.67
CA PRO A 417 4.68 9.75 -9.98
C PRO A 417 5.74 10.11 -8.95
N PRO A 418 6.74 9.24 -8.67
CA PRO A 418 7.71 9.43 -7.59
C PRO A 418 8.43 10.78 -7.60
N ALA A 419 8.86 11.25 -8.79
CA ALA A 419 9.53 12.55 -8.90
C ALA A 419 8.61 13.70 -8.49
N MET A 420 7.34 13.62 -8.84
CA MET A 420 6.35 14.62 -8.46
C MET A 420 5.97 14.52 -6.98
N GLY A 421 5.82 13.31 -6.44
CA GLY A 421 5.57 13.10 -5.01
C GLY A 421 6.69 13.68 -4.16
N SER A 422 7.96 13.49 -4.56
CA SER A 422 9.11 14.09 -3.89
C SER A 422 9.11 15.61 -3.99
N ALA A 423 8.85 16.17 -5.18
CA ALA A 423 8.81 17.62 -5.38
C ALA A 423 7.68 18.28 -4.58
N LEU A 424 6.55 17.60 -4.43
CA LEU A 424 5.43 18.07 -3.60
C LEU A 424 5.83 18.10 -2.12
N ASN A 425 6.44 17.04 -1.61
CA ASN A 425 6.94 16.98 -0.25
C ASN A 425 7.97 18.08 0.03
N ASP A 426 8.92 18.29 -0.89
CA ASP A 426 9.93 19.34 -0.80
C ASP A 426 9.31 20.74 -0.81
N ALA A 427 8.37 21.00 -1.72
CA ALA A 427 7.70 22.28 -1.84
C ALA A 427 6.89 22.63 -0.57
N VAL A 428 6.16 21.66 -0.01
CA VAL A 428 5.39 21.87 1.23
C VAL A 428 6.33 22.13 2.41
N GLN A 429 7.45 21.39 2.51
CA GLN A 429 8.46 21.66 3.55
C GLN A 429 8.98 23.10 3.50
N THR A 430 9.12 23.72 2.32
CA THR A 430 9.55 25.13 2.23
C THR A 430 8.57 26.10 2.88
N ILE A 431 7.26 25.79 2.89
CA ILE A 431 6.25 26.59 3.61
C ILE A 431 6.47 26.45 5.12
N PHE A 432 6.67 25.22 5.62
CA PHE A 432 6.96 24.98 7.05
C PHE A 432 8.25 25.64 7.51
N ALA A 433 9.26 25.70 6.65
CA ALA A 433 10.52 26.37 6.92
C ALA A 433 10.43 27.89 6.80
N GLY A 434 9.34 28.43 6.23
CA GLY A 434 9.20 29.87 5.96
C GLY A 434 10.15 30.39 4.88
N THR A 435 10.66 29.50 4.00
CA THR A 435 11.63 29.84 2.93
C THR A 435 10.97 30.07 1.57
N ALA A 436 9.67 29.70 1.41
CA ALA A 436 8.88 30.01 0.24
C ALA A 436 7.49 30.51 0.60
N THR A 437 6.90 31.31 -0.31
CA THR A 437 5.49 31.66 -0.21
C THR A 437 4.60 30.51 -0.69
N PRO A 438 3.30 30.48 -0.35
CA PRO A 438 2.35 29.49 -0.87
C PRO A 438 2.33 29.43 -2.41
N GLU A 439 2.43 30.58 -3.07
CA GLU A 439 2.46 30.69 -4.52
C GLU A 439 3.75 30.07 -5.10
N GLN A 440 4.90 30.28 -4.46
CA GLN A 440 6.16 29.70 -4.87
C GLN A 440 6.18 28.17 -4.69
N ALA A 441 5.64 27.66 -3.59
CA ALA A 441 5.50 26.25 -3.35
C ALA A 441 4.55 25.58 -4.38
N ALA A 442 3.38 26.21 -4.61
CA ALA A 442 2.43 25.76 -5.62
C ALA A 442 3.05 25.75 -7.03
N GLN A 443 3.85 26.77 -7.37
CA GLN A 443 4.57 26.83 -8.64
C GLN A 443 5.63 25.70 -8.78
N ALA A 444 6.36 25.40 -7.71
CA ALA A 444 7.34 24.30 -7.72
C ALA A 444 6.65 22.94 -7.96
N ILE A 445 5.49 22.70 -7.34
CA ILE A 445 4.67 21.50 -7.59
C ILE A 445 4.20 21.48 -9.03
N GLU A 446 3.70 22.60 -9.56
CA GLU A 446 3.22 22.70 -10.95
C GLU A 446 4.33 22.47 -11.97
N ASP A 447 5.53 22.98 -11.72
CA ASP A 447 6.67 22.78 -12.63
C ASP A 447 7.07 21.30 -12.70
N SER A 448 7.08 20.59 -11.56
CA SER A 448 7.23 19.13 -11.55
C SER A 448 6.07 18.42 -12.25
N ALA A 449 4.84 18.90 -12.13
CA ALA A 449 3.69 18.33 -12.81
C ALA A 449 3.80 18.42 -14.34
N LYS A 450 4.28 19.54 -14.88
CA LYS A 450 4.53 19.72 -16.33
C LYS A 450 5.54 18.70 -16.88
N GLU A 451 6.50 18.31 -16.09
CA GLU A 451 7.53 17.36 -16.48
C GLU A 451 7.06 15.89 -16.34
N ASN A 452 6.27 15.58 -15.33
CA ASN A 452 5.99 14.20 -14.91
C ASN A 452 4.55 13.74 -15.16
N LEU A 453 3.58 14.65 -15.39
CA LEU A 453 2.20 14.32 -15.77
C LEU A 453 1.98 14.65 -17.24
N LYS A 454 1.66 13.63 -18.04
CA LYS A 454 1.43 13.75 -19.50
C LYS A 454 -0.02 13.41 -19.84
#